data_bb5b63b32cbcc23a2b1f02dd5306e02b
#
_entry.id   bb5b63b32cbcc23a2b1f02dd5306e02b
#
_cell.length_a   1.000
_cell.length_b   1.000
_cell.length_c   1.000
_cell.angle_alpha   90.00
_cell.angle_beta   90.00
_cell.angle_gamma   90.00
#
_symmetry.space_group_name_H-M   'P 1'
#
loop_
_entity.id
_entity.type
_entity.pdbx_description
1 polymer ?
#
loop_
_entity_poly.entity_id
_entity_poly.type
_entity_poly.pdbx_seq_one_letter_code
_entity_poly.pdbx_strand_id
1 'polypeptide(L)'
;MPQYITSRIALNDISEAEVSYGIKKGIRNAVQYRFLMVEEQSNEWFYLAKILAQEDKNIALDLAIIYHLENDVTQAIYWYEQAIFLKHEKALVELIDLYIDEGDLLKAKALLLTQKNNSDALDKLIDVTITLGDLKLLDELLPLIESPQQNTLINDIRQYQISKSNRLNLINHQADTTYQCRNSIQLFATNLANLHKLDALINTVQQHPISRYFCFNRPRYISIEQLNCSYDTDKAIQCRETAWSQLHPEVNTRYLGLMLNKGGANVNNGILYLDALDDENVFIHELSHLLGFVDEYPLSSHHKICQKPQISIFSHNISILKPYYEGSREEVLTLLAKQIPWFDLIDKTTPLMQRVGNKWKIGTPKSYLFNHSQEIGLFEAETCQNNSTQAFKPTRIKNSLRYYEEPFIELYLHLLNNNADKYSMPSYHYNVAKSLFKMNKEALGLEWLNKALRREISTTDRIENKNKVTRYNKIKLGEY
;
A
#
# COMPACT_ATOMS: atom_id res chain seq x y z
N MET A 1 43.55 47.72 -8.17
CA MET A 1 43.78 46.30 -8.04
C MET A 1 42.64 45.48 -8.75
N PRO A 2 41.31 45.65 -8.51
CA PRO A 2 40.27 44.90 -9.26
C PRO A 2 40.35 45.13 -10.76
N GLN A 3 40.48 46.37 -11.22
CA GLN A 3 40.57 46.71 -12.64
C GLN A 3 41.81 46.09 -13.31
N TYR A 4 42.95 46.04 -12.60
CA TYR A 4 44.16 45.39 -13.10
C TYR A 4 43.94 43.89 -13.37
N ILE A 5 43.41 43.17 -12.40
CA ILE A 5 43.12 41.73 -12.54
C ILE A 5 42.13 41.50 -13.69
N THR A 6 41.06 42.28 -13.76
CA THR A 6 40.06 42.21 -14.84
C THR A 6 40.71 42.42 -16.23
N SER A 7 41.61 43.42 -16.35
CA SER A 7 42.32 43.69 -17.61
C SER A 7 43.24 42.54 -18.01
N ARG A 8 43.98 41.95 -17.06
CA ARG A 8 44.87 40.80 -17.30
C ARG A 8 44.12 39.57 -17.75
N ILE A 9 42.92 39.29 -17.14
CA ILE A 9 42.03 38.22 -17.57
C ILE A 9 41.56 38.46 -19.01
N ALA A 10 41.10 39.67 -19.32
CA ALA A 10 40.62 40.01 -20.66
C ALA A 10 41.71 39.86 -21.75
N LEU A 11 42.97 40.03 -21.40
CA LEU A 11 44.12 39.83 -22.28
C LEU A 11 44.63 38.39 -22.31
N ASN A 12 44.02 37.49 -21.55
CA ASN A 12 44.46 36.10 -21.32
C ASN A 12 45.96 36.03 -20.88
N ASP A 13 46.39 37.00 -20.09
CA ASP A 13 47.78 37.19 -19.63
C ASP A 13 47.78 37.34 -18.10
N ILE A 14 47.24 36.35 -17.38
CA ILE A 14 47.12 36.34 -15.93
C ILE A 14 47.79 35.10 -15.34
N SER A 15 48.56 35.29 -14.27
CA SER A 15 49.18 34.19 -13.54
C SER A 15 48.22 33.54 -12.54
N GLU A 16 48.49 32.30 -12.19
CA GLU A 16 47.72 31.52 -11.18
C GLU A 16 47.72 32.25 -9.81
N ALA A 17 48.83 32.88 -9.43
CA ALA A 17 48.93 33.66 -8.19
C ALA A 17 48.02 34.90 -8.20
N GLU A 18 47.88 35.55 -9.33
CA GLU A 18 47.00 36.73 -9.49
C GLU A 18 45.51 36.30 -9.48
N VAL A 19 45.16 35.15 -10.11
CA VAL A 19 43.83 34.59 -10.05
C VAL A 19 43.47 34.23 -8.61
N SER A 20 44.32 33.49 -7.91
CA SER A 20 44.14 33.11 -6.52
C SER A 20 43.99 34.32 -5.59
N TYR A 21 44.79 35.34 -5.80
CA TYR A 21 44.64 36.61 -5.07
C TYR A 21 43.30 37.28 -5.38
N GLY A 22 42.89 37.30 -6.65
CA GLY A 22 41.60 37.85 -7.08
C GLY A 22 40.42 37.16 -6.42
N ILE A 23 40.43 35.84 -6.38
CA ILE A 23 39.41 35.02 -5.72
C ILE A 23 39.37 35.37 -4.21
N LYS A 24 40.52 35.38 -3.54
CA LYS A 24 40.61 35.71 -2.11
C LYS A 24 40.11 37.15 -1.79
N LYS A 25 40.15 38.05 -2.75
CA LYS A 25 39.64 39.42 -2.64
C LYS A 25 38.20 39.57 -3.14
N GLY A 26 37.53 38.51 -3.55
CA GLY A 26 36.14 38.52 -4.04
C GLY A 26 36.00 39.24 -5.40
N ILE A 27 37.05 39.26 -6.24
CA ILE A 27 36.97 39.86 -7.56
C ILE A 27 36.25 38.91 -8.49
N ARG A 28 34.99 39.22 -8.85
CA ARG A 28 34.08 38.38 -9.62
C ARG A 28 34.72 37.79 -10.88
N ASN A 29 35.42 38.62 -11.68
CA ASN A 29 36.05 38.16 -12.91
C ASN A 29 37.12 37.08 -12.66
N ALA A 30 37.85 37.13 -11.54
CA ALA A 30 38.81 36.09 -11.17
C ALA A 30 38.11 34.79 -10.75
N VAL A 31 37.01 34.91 -10.01
CA VAL A 31 36.18 33.76 -9.64
C VAL A 31 35.58 33.09 -10.90
N GLN A 32 35.03 33.90 -11.80
CA GLN A 32 34.43 33.42 -13.05
C GLN A 32 35.45 32.77 -13.99
N TYR A 33 36.64 33.40 -14.11
CA TYR A 33 37.75 32.86 -14.90
C TYR A 33 38.20 31.49 -14.38
N ARG A 34 38.37 31.35 -13.07
CA ARG A 34 38.75 30.08 -12.45
C ARG A 34 37.64 29.04 -12.57
N PHE A 35 36.40 29.43 -12.35
CA PHE A 35 35.22 28.55 -12.47
C PHE A 35 35.13 27.86 -13.83
N LEU A 36 35.46 28.55 -14.91
CA LEU A 36 35.46 27.97 -16.26
C LEU A 36 36.62 26.99 -16.53
N MET A 37 37.65 26.94 -15.66
CA MET A 37 38.82 26.09 -15.83
C MET A 37 38.89 24.89 -14.91
N VAL A 38 38.11 24.88 -13.85
CA VAL A 38 38.07 23.76 -12.91
C VAL A 38 37.15 22.67 -13.39
N GLU A 39 37.45 21.46 -12.98
CA GLU A 39 36.59 20.29 -13.24
C GLU A 39 35.25 20.48 -12.57
N GLU A 40 34.17 20.27 -13.34
CA GLU A 40 32.78 20.39 -12.87
C GLU A 40 32.52 19.43 -11.71
N GLN A 41 31.78 19.90 -10.71
CA GLN A 41 31.45 19.17 -9.47
C GLN A 41 32.70 18.81 -8.59
N SER A 42 33.87 19.37 -8.87
CA SER A 42 34.98 19.29 -7.92
C SER A 42 34.74 20.17 -6.68
N ASN A 43 35.45 19.90 -5.58
CA ASN A 43 35.35 20.76 -4.37
C ASN A 43 35.63 22.24 -4.65
N GLU A 44 36.58 22.52 -5.57
CA GLU A 44 36.90 23.88 -5.98
C GLU A 44 35.75 24.47 -6.82
N TRP A 45 35.18 23.68 -7.71
CA TRP A 45 33.99 24.08 -8.50
C TRP A 45 32.84 24.50 -7.59
N PHE A 46 32.48 23.67 -6.61
CA PHE A 46 31.40 23.99 -5.64
C PHE A 46 31.70 25.28 -4.86
N TYR A 47 32.94 25.47 -4.44
CA TYR A 47 33.33 26.70 -3.74
C TYR A 47 33.11 27.94 -4.61
N LEU A 48 33.54 27.91 -5.85
CA LEU A 48 33.41 29.01 -6.80
C LEU A 48 31.96 29.21 -7.25
N ALA A 49 31.25 28.11 -7.52
CA ALA A 49 29.83 28.14 -7.87
C ALA A 49 28.99 28.82 -6.79
N LYS A 50 29.20 28.50 -5.51
CA LYS A 50 28.51 29.16 -4.39
C LYS A 50 28.74 30.66 -4.30
N ILE A 51 29.93 31.14 -4.68
CA ILE A 51 30.20 32.56 -4.74
C ILE A 51 29.45 33.22 -5.91
N LEU A 52 29.51 32.61 -7.09
CA LEU A 52 28.88 33.16 -8.30
C LEU A 52 27.36 33.12 -8.23
N ALA A 53 26.80 32.06 -7.68
CA ALA A 53 25.34 31.82 -7.54
C ALA A 53 24.63 32.88 -6.68
N GLN A 54 25.37 33.69 -5.89
CA GLN A 54 24.75 34.79 -5.15
C GLN A 54 24.22 35.90 -6.10
N GLU A 55 24.75 36.00 -7.31
CA GLU A 55 24.40 37.03 -8.27
C GLU A 55 24.06 36.48 -9.66
N ASP A 56 24.29 35.19 -9.89
CA ASP A 56 23.99 34.50 -11.17
C ASP A 56 22.88 33.46 -11.00
N LYS A 57 21.74 33.78 -11.60
CA LYS A 57 20.51 32.96 -11.50
C LYS A 57 20.69 31.57 -12.12
N ASN A 58 21.53 31.42 -13.16
CA ASN A 58 21.74 30.13 -13.82
C ASN A 58 22.59 29.22 -12.94
N ILE A 59 23.69 29.75 -12.41
CA ILE A 59 24.55 28.97 -11.49
C ILE A 59 23.81 28.61 -10.20
N ALA A 60 22.93 29.50 -9.71
CA ALA A 60 22.08 29.18 -8.57
C ALA A 60 21.12 28.02 -8.88
N LEU A 61 20.53 28.00 -10.08
CA LEU A 61 19.68 26.88 -10.50
C LEU A 61 20.49 25.59 -10.67
N ASP A 62 21.67 25.65 -11.29
CA ASP A 62 22.54 24.48 -11.49
C ASP A 62 22.93 23.85 -10.14
N LEU A 63 23.32 24.68 -9.16
CA LEU A 63 23.58 24.21 -7.79
C LEU A 63 22.34 23.54 -7.16
N ALA A 64 21.17 24.17 -7.32
CA ALA A 64 19.92 23.60 -6.77
C ALA A 64 19.63 22.21 -7.36
N ILE A 65 19.76 22.05 -8.68
CA ILE A 65 19.54 20.77 -9.37
C ILE A 65 20.58 19.74 -8.91
N ILE A 66 21.86 20.10 -8.80
CA ILE A 66 22.89 19.17 -8.33
C ILE A 66 22.58 18.68 -6.91
N TYR A 67 22.28 19.59 -5.97
CA TYR A 67 21.93 19.19 -4.61
C TYR A 67 20.64 18.37 -4.53
N HIS A 68 19.68 18.64 -5.41
CA HIS A 68 18.47 17.83 -5.53
C HIS A 68 18.81 16.39 -5.96
N LEU A 69 19.65 16.22 -6.98
CA LEU A 69 20.12 14.91 -7.46
C LEU A 69 20.95 14.15 -6.40
N GLU A 70 21.71 14.89 -5.57
CA GLU A 70 22.45 14.34 -4.43
C GLU A 70 21.58 14.05 -3.20
N ASN A 71 20.27 14.31 -3.28
CA ASN A 71 19.31 14.16 -2.18
C ASN A 71 19.61 15.08 -0.96
N ASP A 72 20.35 16.17 -1.16
CA ASP A 72 20.51 17.25 -0.16
C ASP A 72 19.39 18.28 -0.34
N VAL A 73 18.20 17.90 0.10
CA VAL A 73 16.97 18.69 -0.01
C VAL A 73 17.13 20.10 0.59
N THR A 74 17.87 20.22 1.68
CA THR A 74 18.08 21.51 2.36
C THR A 74 18.85 22.49 1.49
N GLN A 75 19.95 22.04 0.89
CA GLN A 75 20.74 22.86 -0.02
C GLN A 75 19.99 23.13 -1.33
N ALA A 76 19.29 22.14 -1.87
CA ALA A 76 18.47 22.31 -3.06
C ALA A 76 17.45 23.44 -2.89
N ILE A 77 16.67 23.41 -1.80
CA ILE A 77 15.69 24.47 -1.49
C ILE A 77 16.37 25.84 -1.41
N TYR A 78 17.49 25.95 -0.68
CA TYR A 78 18.22 27.21 -0.54
C TYR A 78 18.60 27.79 -1.90
N TRP A 79 19.16 26.98 -2.80
CA TRP A 79 19.63 27.47 -4.10
C TRP A 79 18.49 27.69 -5.10
N TYR A 80 17.37 26.91 -5.02
CA TYR A 80 16.15 27.24 -5.77
C TYR A 80 15.58 28.61 -5.32
N GLU A 81 15.48 28.86 -4.03
CA GLU A 81 15.02 30.16 -3.50
C GLU A 81 15.94 31.32 -3.95
N GLN A 82 17.26 31.11 -3.96
CA GLN A 82 18.22 32.08 -4.48
C GLN A 82 18.00 32.34 -5.98
N ALA A 83 17.81 31.30 -6.78
CA ALA A 83 17.51 31.43 -8.22
C ALA A 83 16.19 32.18 -8.46
N ILE A 84 15.16 31.92 -7.66
CA ILE A 84 13.88 32.66 -7.69
C ILE A 84 14.09 34.14 -7.34
N PHE A 85 14.85 34.43 -6.29
CA PHE A 85 15.19 35.80 -5.91
C PHE A 85 15.87 36.55 -7.04
N LEU A 86 16.75 35.88 -7.77
CA LEU A 86 17.42 36.40 -8.96
C LEU A 86 16.53 36.35 -10.23
N LYS A 87 15.27 36.02 -10.11
CA LYS A 87 14.27 35.97 -11.19
C LYS A 87 14.60 34.95 -12.31
N HIS A 88 14.97 33.73 -11.90
CA HIS A 88 15.07 32.62 -12.84
C HIS A 88 13.69 31.99 -13.08
N GLU A 89 13.25 31.95 -14.35
CA GLU A 89 11.88 31.57 -14.72
C GLU A 89 11.50 30.13 -14.33
N LYS A 90 12.44 29.18 -14.45
CA LYS A 90 12.20 27.76 -14.15
C LYS A 90 12.32 27.40 -12.67
N ALA A 91 13.06 28.18 -11.88
CA ALA A 91 13.40 27.79 -10.50
C ALA A 91 12.18 27.61 -9.60
N LEU A 92 11.12 28.38 -9.83
CA LEU A 92 9.88 28.25 -9.06
C LEU A 92 9.16 26.94 -9.34
N VAL A 93 9.15 26.49 -10.59
CA VAL A 93 8.52 25.21 -10.99
C VAL A 93 9.28 24.05 -10.38
N GLU A 94 10.62 24.07 -10.49
CA GLU A 94 11.51 23.04 -9.91
C GLU A 94 11.37 22.96 -8.38
N LEU A 95 11.25 24.10 -7.69
CA LEU A 95 11.04 24.13 -6.24
C LEU A 95 9.66 23.57 -5.85
N ILE A 96 8.63 23.85 -6.65
CA ILE A 96 7.30 23.29 -6.43
C ILE A 96 7.34 21.76 -6.57
N ASP A 97 8.00 21.26 -7.62
CA ASP A 97 8.12 19.82 -7.86
C ASP A 97 8.91 19.15 -6.73
N LEU A 98 10.03 19.75 -6.28
CA LEU A 98 10.76 19.27 -5.11
C LEU A 98 9.86 19.18 -3.86
N TYR A 99 9.03 20.19 -3.56
CA TYR A 99 8.13 20.12 -2.41
C TYR A 99 7.04 19.04 -2.58
N ILE A 100 6.59 18.76 -3.80
CA ILE A 100 5.63 17.68 -4.09
C ILE A 100 6.31 16.33 -3.84
N ASP A 101 7.52 16.12 -4.35
CA ASP A 101 8.27 14.88 -4.23
C ASP A 101 8.63 14.57 -2.76
N GLU A 102 9.01 15.60 -2.00
CA GLU A 102 9.28 15.49 -0.56
C GLU A 102 8.00 15.35 0.30
N GLY A 103 6.82 15.52 -0.30
CA GLY A 103 5.53 15.46 0.40
C GLY A 103 5.21 16.71 1.22
N ASP A 104 5.94 17.82 1.06
CA ASP A 104 5.62 19.12 1.68
C ASP A 104 4.54 19.86 0.87
N LEU A 105 3.39 19.20 0.76
CA LEU A 105 2.28 19.66 -0.08
C LEU A 105 1.71 21.02 0.35
N LEU A 106 1.88 21.42 1.61
CA LEU A 106 1.41 22.73 2.08
C LEU A 106 2.29 23.86 1.48
N LYS A 107 3.60 23.68 1.40
CA LYS A 107 4.47 24.66 0.77
C LYS A 107 4.25 24.68 -0.74
N ALA A 108 4.15 23.50 -1.38
CA ALA A 108 3.82 23.40 -2.79
C ALA A 108 2.52 24.16 -3.11
N LYS A 109 1.44 23.93 -2.33
CA LYS A 109 0.16 24.63 -2.48
C LYS A 109 0.31 26.15 -2.36
N ALA A 110 1.08 26.63 -1.39
CA ALA A 110 1.27 28.07 -1.18
C ALA A 110 1.95 28.75 -2.40
N LEU A 111 2.95 28.11 -2.99
CA LEU A 111 3.62 28.62 -4.20
C LEU A 111 2.69 28.53 -5.43
N LEU A 112 2.01 27.39 -5.62
CA LEU A 112 1.08 27.18 -6.73
C LEU A 112 -0.08 28.18 -6.75
N LEU A 113 -0.59 28.58 -5.60
CA LEU A 113 -1.62 29.61 -5.51
C LEU A 113 -1.20 30.96 -6.11
N THR A 114 0.09 31.27 -6.07
CA THR A 114 0.64 32.50 -6.72
C THR A 114 0.65 32.40 -8.26
N GLN A 115 0.58 31.18 -8.79
CA GLN A 115 0.67 30.85 -10.22
C GLN A 115 -0.66 30.31 -10.81
N LYS A 116 -1.77 30.42 -10.11
CA LYS A 116 -3.07 29.81 -10.49
C LYS A 116 -3.63 30.21 -11.87
N ASN A 117 -3.11 31.31 -12.44
CA ASN A 117 -3.46 31.78 -13.79
C ASN A 117 -2.66 31.06 -14.90
N ASN A 118 -1.63 30.28 -14.55
CA ASN A 118 -0.92 29.42 -15.47
C ASN A 118 -1.61 28.03 -15.47
N SER A 119 -1.91 27.52 -16.66
CA SER A 119 -2.65 26.26 -16.84
C SER A 119 -1.94 25.06 -16.18
N ASP A 120 -0.62 24.95 -16.37
CA ASP A 120 0.15 23.81 -15.82
C ASP A 120 0.26 23.89 -14.28
N ALA A 121 0.41 25.11 -13.75
CA ALA A 121 0.41 25.33 -12.32
C ALA A 121 -0.97 25.10 -11.70
N LEU A 122 -2.06 25.42 -12.42
CA LEU A 122 -3.43 25.15 -11.98
C LEU A 122 -3.70 23.64 -11.89
N ASP A 123 -3.23 22.85 -12.85
CA ASP A 123 -3.40 21.39 -12.83
C ASP A 123 -2.66 20.77 -11.64
N LYS A 124 -1.41 21.17 -11.40
CA LYS A 124 -0.64 20.78 -10.21
C LYS A 124 -1.32 21.22 -8.91
N LEU A 125 -1.86 22.44 -8.87
CA LEU A 125 -2.60 22.96 -7.71
C LEU A 125 -3.83 22.14 -7.40
N ILE A 126 -4.57 21.72 -8.41
CA ILE A 126 -5.76 20.88 -8.25
C ILE A 126 -5.35 19.51 -7.69
N ASP A 127 -4.31 18.86 -8.24
CA ASP A 127 -3.85 17.56 -7.75
C ASP A 127 -3.35 17.62 -6.30
N VAL A 128 -2.56 18.64 -5.96
CA VAL A 128 -2.12 18.89 -4.58
C VAL A 128 -3.30 19.16 -3.66
N THR A 129 -4.31 19.91 -4.12
CA THR A 129 -5.52 20.23 -3.37
C THR A 129 -6.36 18.97 -3.08
N ILE A 130 -6.48 18.08 -4.08
CA ILE A 130 -7.14 16.77 -3.92
C ILE A 130 -6.37 15.92 -2.91
N THR A 131 -5.05 15.84 -3.05
CA THR A 131 -4.20 15.03 -2.16
C THR A 131 -4.26 15.52 -0.71
N LEU A 132 -4.32 16.82 -0.48
CA LEU A 132 -4.50 17.43 0.83
C LEU A 132 -5.94 17.28 1.39
N GLY A 133 -6.91 16.94 0.56
CA GLY A 133 -8.32 16.84 0.96
C GLY A 133 -9.04 18.18 1.07
N ASP A 134 -8.46 19.27 0.56
CA ASP A 134 -9.04 20.62 0.63
C ASP A 134 -10.14 20.78 -0.44
N LEU A 135 -11.26 20.07 -0.23
CA LEU A 135 -12.38 20.06 -1.18
C LEU A 135 -13.07 21.43 -1.32
N LYS A 136 -12.86 22.34 -0.36
CA LYS A 136 -13.39 23.70 -0.47
C LYS A 136 -12.60 24.49 -1.50
N LEU A 137 -11.27 24.46 -1.40
CA LEU A 137 -10.40 25.10 -2.41
C LEU A 137 -10.61 24.46 -3.78
N LEU A 138 -10.77 23.14 -3.84
CA LEU A 138 -11.07 22.46 -5.11
C LEU A 138 -12.33 23.04 -5.78
N ASP A 139 -13.42 23.22 -5.05
CA ASP A 139 -14.66 23.80 -5.59
C ASP A 139 -14.46 25.24 -6.08
N GLU A 140 -13.51 26.00 -5.52
CA GLU A 140 -13.13 27.35 -5.96
C GLU A 140 -12.24 27.34 -7.22
N LEU A 141 -11.43 26.29 -7.43
CA LEU A 141 -10.53 26.18 -8.56
C LEU A 141 -11.20 25.61 -9.83
N LEU A 142 -12.18 24.72 -9.66
CA LEU A 142 -12.85 24.07 -10.79
C LEU A 142 -13.40 25.04 -11.88
N PRO A 143 -13.97 26.22 -11.54
CA PRO A 143 -14.42 27.19 -12.53
C PRO A 143 -13.31 27.85 -13.35
N LEU A 144 -12.04 27.74 -12.92
CA LEU A 144 -10.88 28.31 -13.64
C LEU A 144 -10.37 27.40 -14.74
N ILE A 145 -10.91 26.21 -14.86
CA ILE A 145 -10.52 25.23 -15.89
C ILE A 145 -11.17 25.61 -17.22
N GLU A 146 -10.39 26.12 -18.16
CA GLU A 146 -10.87 26.58 -19.46
C GLU A 146 -10.35 25.73 -20.65
N SER A 147 -9.32 24.92 -20.45
CA SER A 147 -8.63 24.18 -21.52
C SER A 147 -9.33 22.86 -21.87
N PRO A 148 -9.42 22.49 -23.16
CA PRO A 148 -9.88 21.16 -23.59
C PRO A 148 -9.04 20.01 -23.02
N GLN A 149 -7.75 20.22 -22.76
CA GLN A 149 -6.85 19.23 -22.15
C GLN A 149 -7.22 18.95 -20.69
N GLN A 150 -7.82 19.92 -20.00
CA GLN A 150 -8.31 19.81 -18.63
C GLN A 150 -9.66 19.07 -18.53
N ASN A 151 -10.32 18.75 -19.64
CA ASN A 151 -11.53 17.92 -19.63
C ASN A 151 -11.27 16.52 -19.04
N THR A 152 -10.07 15.99 -19.19
CA THR A 152 -9.68 14.70 -18.57
C THR A 152 -9.72 14.82 -17.07
N LEU A 153 -9.12 15.85 -16.48
CA LEU A 153 -9.11 16.11 -15.04
C LEU A 153 -10.55 16.29 -14.49
N ILE A 154 -11.41 17.03 -15.20
CA ILE A 154 -12.82 17.18 -14.81
C ILE A 154 -13.54 15.82 -14.82
N ASN A 155 -13.27 15.00 -15.85
CA ASN A 155 -13.87 13.67 -15.95
C ASN A 155 -13.40 12.78 -14.81
N ASP A 156 -12.12 12.83 -14.43
CA ASP A 156 -11.57 12.07 -13.30
C ASP A 156 -12.21 12.52 -11.98
N ILE A 157 -12.31 13.82 -11.74
CA ILE A 157 -12.98 14.36 -10.54
C ILE A 157 -14.42 13.86 -10.44
N ARG A 158 -15.14 13.81 -11.55
CA ARG A 158 -16.51 13.26 -11.62
C ARG A 158 -16.52 11.74 -11.44
N GLN A 159 -15.65 11.03 -12.17
CA GLN A 159 -15.58 9.58 -12.19
C GLN A 159 -15.29 9.01 -10.79
N TYR A 160 -14.34 9.61 -10.08
CA TYR A 160 -13.90 9.17 -8.76
C TYR A 160 -14.66 9.84 -7.61
N GLN A 161 -15.66 10.67 -7.92
CA GLN A 161 -16.54 11.33 -6.92
C GLN A 161 -15.78 12.23 -5.93
N ILE A 162 -14.83 13.02 -6.43
CA ILE A 162 -13.95 13.84 -5.58
C ILE A 162 -14.68 15.06 -5.02
N SER A 163 -15.54 15.71 -5.80
CA SER A 163 -16.26 16.94 -5.38
C SER A 163 -17.59 16.62 -4.68
N LYS A 164 -17.99 17.46 -3.71
CA LYS A 164 -19.27 17.32 -3.00
C LYS A 164 -20.48 17.49 -3.93
N SER A 165 -20.40 18.39 -4.89
CA SER A 165 -21.50 18.68 -5.83
C SER A 165 -21.79 17.48 -6.76
N ASN A 166 -20.79 16.68 -7.06
CA ASN A 166 -20.94 15.49 -7.91
C ASN A 166 -21.45 14.26 -7.15
N ARG A 167 -21.30 14.21 -5.81
CA ARG A 167 -21.84 13.10 -5.01
C ARG A 167 -23.36 13.00 -5.07
N LEU A 168 -24.05 14.11 -5.20
CA LEU A 168 -25.52 14.15 -5.22
C LEU A 168 -26.10 13.66 -6.55
N ASN A 169 -25.38 13.82 -7.66
CA ASN A 169 -25.89 13.46 -8.99
C ASN A 169 -25.59 12.02 -9.42
N LEU A 170 -24.70 11.31 -8.73
CA LEU A 170 -24.30 9.93 -9.06
C LEU A 170 -25.01 8.85 -8.23
N ILE A 171 -25.83 9.23 -7.24
CA ILE A 171 -26.62 8.32 -6.43
C ILE A 171 -27.58 7.46 -7.27
N ASN A 172 -27.96 7.93 -8.45
CA ASN A 172 -28.97 7.29 -9.30
C ASN A 172 -28.44 6.26 -10.33
N HIS A 173 -27.13 6.03 -10.45
CA HIS A 173 -26.62 5.19 -11.55
C HIS A 173 -25.82 3.93 -11.13
N GLN A 174 -25.64 3.65 -9.87
CA GLN A 174 -24.93 2.44 -9.40
C GLN A 174 -25.64 1.65 -8.30
N ALA A 175 -26.93 1.82 -8.15
CA ALA A 175 -27.72 0.84 -7.44
C ALA A 175 -27.89 -0.38 -8.37
N ASP A 176 -27.57 -1.57 -7.87
CA ASP A 176 -28.14 -2.85 -8.27
C ASP A 176 -27.35 -3.92 -9.01
N THR A 177 -26.11 -3.75 -9.40
CA THR A 177 -25.38 -4.96 -9.88
C THR A 177 -24.74 -5.80 -8.77
N THR A 178 -24.63 -5.26 -7.57
CA THR A 178 -23.90 -5.90 -6.44
C THR A 178 -24.73 -6.86 -5.60
N TYR A 179 -26.03 -6.94 -5.80
CA TYR A 179 -26.90 -7.82 -5.01
C TYR A 179 -26.63 -9.33 -5.19
N GLN A 180 -26.00 -9.72 -6.29
CA GLN A 180 -25.66 -11.12 -6.57
C GLN A 180 -24.19 -11.47 -6.28
N CYS A 181 -23.32 -10.48 -6.02
CA CYS A 181 -21.92 -10.72 -5.78
C CYS A 181 -21.57 -10.79 -4.29
N ARG A 182 -21.15 -11.96 -3.87
CA ARG A 182 -20.83 -12.22 -2.45
C ARG A 182 -19.66 -11.41 -1.94
N ASN A 183 -18.56 -11.33 -2.68
CA ASN A 183 -17.34 -10.64 -2.29
C ASN A 183 -17.21 -9.31 -3.05
N SER A 184 -18.20 -8.44 -2.89
CA SER A 184 -18.10 -7.08 -3.42
C SER A 184 -17.05 -6.27 -2.65
N ILE A 185 -16.21 -5.53 -3.38
CA ILE A 185 -15.15 -4.71 -2.82
C ILE A 185 -15.21 -3.28 -3.37
N GLN A 186 -15.11 -2.29 -2.48
CA GLN A 186 -14.94 -0.89 -2.82
C GLN A 186 -13.52 -0.47 -2.50
N LEU A 187 -12.77 -0.05 -3.52
CA LEU A 187 -11.43 0.49 -3.36
C LEU A 187 -11.47 2.01 -3.27
N PHE A 188 -10.59 2.56 -2.45
CA PHE A 188 -10.43 3.99 -2.23
C PHE A 188 -8.97 4.40 -2.41
N ALA A 189 -8.73 5.64 -2.82
CA ALA A 189 -7.43 6.27 -2.75
C ALA A 189 -7.56 7.76 -2.40
N THR A 190 -6.44 8.36 -2.01
CA THR A 190 -6.40 9.73 -1.48
C THR A 190 -5.91 10.76 -2.49
N ASN A 191 -5.54 10.33 -3.70
CA ASN A 191 -5.09 11.19 -4.79
C ASN A 191 -5.42 10.57 -6.16
N LEU A 192 -5.29 11.36 -7.22
CA LEU A 192 -5.62 10.94 -8.59
C LEU A 192 -4.71 9.81 -9.11
N ALA A 193 -3.40 9.91 -8.89
CA ALA A 193 -2.45 8.92 -9.38
C ALA A 193 -2.78 7.52 -8.84
N ASN A 194 -3.08 7.42 -7.54
CA ASN A 194 -3.46 6.17 -6.91
C ASN A 194 -4.85 5.67 -7.36
N LEU A 195 -5.79 6.57 -7.69
CA LEU A 195 -7.09 6.18 -8.26
C LEU A 195 -6.92 5.56 -9.65
N HIS A 196 -6.11 6.17 -10.51
CA HIS A 196 -5.75 5.60 -11.82
C HIS A 196 -5.01 4.27 -11.67
N LYS A 197 -4.07 4.18 -10.73
CA LYS A 197 -3.37 2.91 -10.45
C LYS A 197 -4.33 1.82 -10.01
N LEU A 198 -5.30 2.11 -9.15
CA LEU A 198 -6.31 1.14 -8.74
C LEU A 198 -7.17 0.66 -9.91
N ASP A 199 -7.58 1.56 -10.83
CA ASP A 199 -8.29 1.15 -12.05
C ASP A 199 -7.43 0.23 -12.93
N ALA A 200 -6.14 0.55 -13.09
CA ALA A 200 -5.21 -0.30 -13.84
C ALA A 200 -5.05 -1.69 -13.18
N LEU A 201 -4.84 -1.74 -11.87
CA LEU A 201 -4.73 -2.99 -11.11
C LEU A 201 -6.00 -3.85 -11.20
N ILE A 202 -7.19 -3.24 -11.10
CA ILE A 202 -8.46 -3.96 -11.27
C ILE A 202 -8.52 -4.58 -12.68
N ASN A 203 -8.20 -3.82 -13.72
CA ASN A 203 -8.25 -4.29 -15.10
C ASN A 203 -7.28 -5.46 -15.32
N THR A 204 -6.08 -5.41 -14.75
CA THR A 204 -5.11 -6.49 -14.84
C THR A 204 -5.57 -7.72 -14.08
N VAL A 205 -6.00 -7.54 -12.82
CA VAL A 205 -6.49 -8.67 -11.98
C VAL A 205 -7.76 -9.31 -12.56
N GLN A 206 -8.57 -8.60 -13.33
CA GLN A 206 -9.72 -9.20 -14.03
C GLN A 206 -9.33 -10.33 -15.01
N GLN A 207 -8.09 -10.36 -15.49
CA GLN A 207 -7.55 -11.45 -16.31
C GLN A 207 -7.09 -12.65 -15.47
N HIS A 208 -6.88 -12.47 -14.16
CA HIS A 208 -6.43 -13.53 -13.26
C HIS A 208 -7.63 -14.36 -12.75
N PRO A 209 -7.51 -15.71 -12.64
CA PRO A 209 -8.62 -16.57 -12.21
C PRO A 209 -9.23 -16.24 -10.84
N ILE A 210 -8.49 -15.59 -9.93
CA ILE A 210 -8.98 -15.17 -8.62
C ILE A 210 -10.10 -14.12 -8.71
N SER A 211 -10.10 -13.33 -9.80
CA SER A 211 -11.05 -12.24 -10.00
C SER A 211 -12.51 -12.70 -10.01
N ARG A 212 -12.77 -13.94 -10.44
CA ARG A 212 -14.14 -14.52 -10.47
C ARG A 212 -14.80 -14.60 -9.09
N TYR A 213 -14.02 -14.51 -8.03
CA TYR A 213 -14.54 -14.51 -6.66
C TYR A 213 -14.86 -13.11 -6.12
N PHE A 214 -14.55 -12.05 -6.89
CA PHE A 214 -14.74 -10.66 -6.49
C PHE A 214 -15.58 -9.87 -7.49
N CYS A 215 -16.30 -8.87 -6.99
CA CYS A 215 -16.88 -7.81 -7.80
C CYS A 215 -16.29 -6.49 -7.37
N PHE A 216 -15.47 -5.93 -8.24
CA PHE A 216 -14.84 -4.65 -8.02
C PHE A 216 -15.79 -3.53 -8.42
N ASN A 217 -16.07 -2.64 -7.49
CA ASN A 217 -16.68 -1.36 -7.82
C ASN A 217 -15.58 -0.42 -8.34
N ARG A 218 -15.97 0.58 -9.13
CA ARG A 218 -15.04 1.62 -9.55
C ARG A 218 -14.40 2.28 -8.34
N PRO A 219 -13.07 2.54 -8.34
CA PRO A 219 -12.40 3.23 -7.27
C PRO A 219 -13.05 4.58 -6.94
N ARG A 220 -12.99 4.98 -5.68
CA ARG A 220 -13.53 6.25 -5.19
C ARG A 220 -12.47 7.01 -4.42
N TYR A 221 -12.55 8.32 -4.49
CA TYR A 221 -11.74 9.20 -3.68
C TYR A 221 -12.19 9.19 -2.22
N ILE A 222 -11.21 9.26 -1.31
CA ILE A 222 -11.43 9.55 0.11
C ILE A 222 -10.36 10.52 0.60
N SER A 223 -10.75 11.55 1.36
CA SER A 223 -9.77 12.47 1.95
C SER A 223 -8.94 11.77 3.04
N ILE A 224 -7.61 11.95 2.99
CA ILE A 224 -6.68 11.39 3.98
C ILE A 224 -7.00 11.84 5.41
N GLU A 225 -7.48 13.07 5.59
CA GLU A 225 -7.85 13.62 6.90
C GLU A 225 -8.95 12.82 7.59
N GLN A 226 -9.83 12.17 6.82
CA GLN A 226 -10.93 11.36 7.35
C GLN A 226 -10.47 10.03 7.93
N LEU A 227 -9.31 9.53 7.54
CA LEU A 227 -8.88 8.16 7.82
C LEU A 227 -7.98 8.04 9.04
N ASN A 228 -7.21 9.09 9.37
CA ASN A 228 -6.23 9.09 10.44
C ASN A 228 -5.35 7.81 10.39
N CYS A 229 -4.64 7.64 9.28
CA CYS A 229 -3.75 6.50 9.05
C CYS A 229 -2.36 6.80 9.60
N SER A 230 -1.71 5.78 10.14
CA SER A 230 -0.27 5.72 10.34
C SER A 230 0.33 4.82 9.26
N TYR A 231 1.31 5.34 8.55
CA TYR A 231 2.04 4.63 7.50
C TYR A 231 3.50 5.05 7.53
N ASP A 232 4.35 4.05 7.41
CA ASP A 232 5.80 4.18 7.37
C ASP A 232 6.26 3.17 6.32
N THR A 233 7.31 3.45 5.57
CA THR A 233 7.77 2.62 4.46
C THR A 233 7.98 1.15 4.83
N ASP A 234 8.32 0.89 6.09
CA ASP A 234 8.66 -0.46 6.56
C ASP A 234 7.59 -1.11 7.44
N LYS A 235 6.40 -0.51 7.54
CA LYS A 235 5.32 -1.01 8.40
C LYS A 235 4.01 -1.16 7.64
N ALA A 236 3.26 -2.19 8.03
CA ALA A 236 1.90 -2.38 7.56
C ALA A 236 1.05 -1.14 7.81
N ILE A 237 0.30 -0.70 6.80
CA ILE A 237 -0.62 0.44 6.89
C ILE A 237 -1.66 0.16 7.98
N GLN A 238 -1.86 1.12 8.86
CA GLN A 238 -2.90 1.07 9.90
C GLN A 238 -3.69 2.37 9.90
N CYS A 239 -5.00 2.28 9.71
CA CYS A 239 -5.91 3.41 9.80
C CYS A 239 -6.84 3.23 10.99
N ARG A 240 -7.46 4.32 11.43
CA ARG A 240 -8.49 4.23 12.45
C ARG A 240 -9.75 3.59 11.83
N GLU A 241 -9.99 2.30 12.12
CA GLU A 241 -11.11 1.57 11.54
C GLU A 241 -12.48 2.21 11.84
N THR A 242 -12.61 2.93 12.95
CA THR A 242 -13.82 3.70 13.26
C THR A 242 -14.07 4.87 12.31
N ALA A 243 -13.06 5.32 11.55
CA ALA A 243 -13.26 6.31 10.51
C ALA A 243 -14.22 5.79 9.43
N TRP A 244 -14.15 4.51 9.13
CA TRP A 244 -15.05 3.85 8.18
C TRP A 244 -16.52 3.88 8.60
N SER A 245 -16.83 4.12 9.89
CA SER A 245 -18.20 4.31 10.37
C SER A 245 -18.83 5.63 9.89
N GLN A 246 -18.01 6.58 9.47
CA GLN A 246 -18.45 7.86 8.92
C GLN A 246 -18.62 7.81 7.39
N LEU A 247 -18.08 6.75 6.76
CA LEU A 247 -18.39 6.48 5.37
C LEU A 247 -19.87 6.17 5.24
N HIS A 248 -20.47 6.95 4.42
CA HIS A 248 -21.88 7.03 4.16
C HIS A 248 -22.53 5.64 3.93
N PRO A 249 -23.84 5.48 4.22
CA PRO A 249 -24.63 4.28 3.90
C PRO A 249 -24.50 3.82 2.42
N GLU A 250 -23.90 4.62 1.57
CA GLU A 250 -23.64 4.34 0.15
C GLU A 250 -22.60 3.25 -0.11
N VAL A 251 -21.73 2.93 0.86
CA VAL A 251 -20.75 1.85 0.69
C VAL A 251 -21.36 0.54 1.14
N ASN A 252 -22.02 -0.11 0.19
CA ASN A 252 -22.75 -1.34 0.42
C ASN A 252 -21.96 -2.58 -0.07
N THR A 253 -20.67 -2.67 0.27
CA THR A 253 -19.79 -3.78 -0.11
C THR A 253 -19.44 -4.65 1.09
N ARG A 254 -18.96 -5.87 0.82
CA ARG A 254 -18.44 -6.76 1.87
C ARG A 254 -17.08 -6.33 2.35
N TYR A 255 -16.22 -5.94 1.42
CA TYR A 255 -14.83 -5.56 1.67
C TYR A 255 -14.57 -4.12 1.27
N LEU A 256 -13.57 -3.53 1.89
CA LEU A 256 -12.98 -2.25 1.51
C LEU A 256 -11.52 -2.46 1.11
N GLY A 257 -11.01 -1.55 0.30
CA GLY A 257 -9.57 -1.39 0.10
C GLY A 257 -9.18 0.08 0.12
N LEU A 258 -7.95 0.36 0.50
CA LEU A 258 -7.38 1.69 0.54
C LEU A 258 -5.97 1.67 -0.02
N MET A 259 -5.68 2.53 -0.99
CA MET A 259 -4.34 2.77 -1.47
C MET A 259 -3.83 4.11 -0.96
N LEU A 260 -2.64 4.11 -0.35
CA LEU A 260 -1.90 5.28 0.12
C LEU A 260 -0.62 5.47 -0.71
N ASN A 261 0.08 6.57 -0.50
CA ASN A 261 1.33 6.81 -1.24
C ASN A 261 2.47 5.86 -0.83
N LYS A 262 2.49 5.43 0.41
CA LYS A 262 3.53 4.54 0.97
C LYS A 262 3.03 3.78 2.18
N GLY A 263 3.69 2.68 2.50
CA GLY A 263 3.40 1.80 3.63
C GLY A 263 3.35 0.34 3.16
N GLY A 264 3.36 -0.64 4.05
CA GLY A 264 3.29 -2.05 3.69
C GLY A 264 1.86 -2.51 3.42
N ALA A 265 1.65 -3.26 2.33
CA ALA A 265 0.39 -3.91 2.04
C ALA A 265 -0.03 -4.87 3.14
N ASN A 266 -1.32 -4.97 3.39
CA ASN A 266 -1.87 -5.94 4.34
C ASN A 266 -3.39 -6.01 4.28
N VAL A 267 -3.95 -7.05 4.89
CA VAL A 267 -5.40 -7.19 5.08
C VAL A 267 -5.75 -7.29 6.55
N ASN A 268 -6.68 -6.47 7.00
CA ASN A 268 -7.18 -6.49 8.38
C ASN A 268 -8.71 -6.63 8.42
N ASN A 269 -9.20 -7.85 8.68
CA ASN A 269 -10.63 -8.15 8.89
C ASN A 269 -11.55 -7.48 7.86
N GLY A 270 -11.32 -7.75 6.57
CA GLY A 270 -12.16 -7.27 5.46
C GLY A 270 -11.80 -5.89 4.93
N ILE A 271 -10.69 -5.30 5.39
CA ILE A 271 -10.11 -4.07 4.83
C ILE A 271 -8.73 -4.40 4.28
N LEU A 272 -8.53 -4.16 2.99
CA LEU A 272 -7.29 -4.34 2.27
C LEU A 272 -6.56 -3.00 2.17
N TYR A 273 -5.26 -2.99 2.44
CA TYR A 273 -4.39 -1.82 2.32
C TYR A 273 -3.32 -2.08 1.28
N LEU A 274 -3.05 -1.08 0.45
CA LEU A 274 -2.02 -1.07 -0.60
C LEU A 274 -1.25 0.25 -0.54
N ASP A 275 -0.07 0.26 -1.13
CA ASP A 275 0.64 1.49 -1.40
C ASP A 275 0.88 1.75 -2.90
N ALA A 276 1.45 2.92 -3.19
CA ALA A 276 1.70 3.35 -4.56
C ALA A 276 2.77 2.51 -5.28
N LEU A 277 3.55 1.69 -4.59
CA LEU A 277 4.56 0.81 -5.18
C LEU A 277 4.04 -0.60 -5.45
N ASP A 278 2.95 -1.00 -4.78
CA ASP A 278 2.39 -2.34 -4.92
C ASP A 278 1.93 -2.62 -6.35
N ASP A 279 2.29 -3.79 -6.85
CA ASP A 279 1.95 -4.27 -8.17
C ASP A 279 0.75 -5.25 -8.14
N GLU A 280 0.46 -5.85 -9.29
CA GLU A 280 -0.58 -6.86 -9.45
C GLU A 280 -0.37 -8.08 -8.55
N ASN A 281 0.88 -8.52 -8.38
CA ASN A 281 1.18 -9.72 -7.60
C ASN A 281 0.88 -9.50 -6.12
N VAL A 282 1.26 -8.33 -5.58
CA VAL A 282 0.90 -7.92 -4.22
C VAL A 282 -0.61 -7.81 -4.08
N PHE A 283 -1.29 -7.21 -5.06
CA PHE A 283 -2.75 -7.10 -5.02
C PHE A 283 -3.46 -8.46 -5.02
N ILE A 284 -3.02 -9.42 -5.85
CA ILE A 284 -3.53 -10.80 -5.87
C ILE A 284 -3.28 -11.49 -4.53
N HIS A 285 -2.10 -11.32 -3.96
CA HIS A 285 -1.73 -11.85 -2.65
C HIS A 285 -2.69 -11.35 -1.57
N GLU A 286 -2.89 -10.05 -1.47
CA GLU A 286 -3.79 -9.45 -0.47
C GLU A 286 -5.26 -9.83 -0.69
N LEU A 287 -5.72 -9.93 -1.94
CA LEU A 287 -7.05 -10.45 -2.27
C LEU A 287 -7.23 -11.89 -1.79
N SER A 288 -6.18 -12.71 -1.84
CA SER A 288 -6.24 -14.10 -1.40
C SER A 288 -6.53 -14.22 0.10
N HIS A 289 -6.03 -13.29 0.92
CA HIS A 289 -6.35 -13.24 2.34
C HIS A 289 -7.83 -13.00 2.61
N LEU A 290 -8.49 -12.15 1.81
CA LEU A 290 -9.93 -11.94 1.93
C LEU A 290 -10.73 -13.24 1.67
N LEU A 291 -10.18 -14.13 0.84
CA LEU A 291 -10.75 -15.45 0.55
C LEU A 291 -10.37 -16.54 1.58
N GLY A 292 -9.54 -16.25 2.58
CA GLY A 292 -9.19 -17.16 3.66
C GLY A 292 -7.90 -17.95 3.46
N PHE A 293 -7.01 -17.48 2.59
CA PHE A 293 -5.62 -17.95 2.57
C PHE A 293 -4.78 -17.26 3.65
N VAL A 294 -3.71 -17.92 4.05
CA VAL A 294 -2.76 -17.43 5.05
C VAL A 294 -1.36 -17.48 4.46
N ASP A 295 -0.52 -16.53 4.86
CA ASP A 295 0.89 -16.46 4.48
C ASP A 295 1.66 -17.75 4.75
N GLU A 296 2.48 -18.13 3.79
CA GLU A 296 3.40 -19.27 3.90
C GLU A 296 4.81 -18.87 4.34
N TYR A 297 5.08 -17.55 4.46
CA TYR A 297 6.30 -17.02 5.03
C TYR A 297 6.23 -16.94 6.57
N PRO A 298 7.37 -16.76 7.27
CA PRO A 298 7.40 -16.73 8.72
C PRO A 298 6.57 -15.58 9.30
N LEU A 299 5.58 -15.91 10.11
CA LEU A 299 4.87 -14.96 10.95
C LEU A 299 5.61 -14.76 12.28
N SER A 300 5.33 -13.65 12.94
CA SER A 300 5.84 -13.40 14.29
C SER A 300 5.51 -14.58 15.21
N SER A 301 6.45 -14.99 16.06
CA SER A 301 6.26 -16.03 17.06
C SER A 301 5.10 -15.76 18.03
N HIS A 302 4.72 -14.49 18.18
CA HIS A 302 3.59 -14.04 18.99
C HIS A 302 2.27 -13.97 18.19
N HIS A 303 2.29 -14.31 16.90
CA HIS A 303 1.08 -14.31 16.11
C HIS A 303 0.07 -15.34 16.65
N LYS A 304 -1.19 -14.93 16.80
CA LYS A 304 -2.22 -15.72 17.50
C LYS A 304 -2.39 -17.13 16.95
N ILE A 305 -2.31 -17.29 15.61
CA ILE A 305 -2.46 -18.60 14.99
C ILE A 305 -1.32 -19.56 15.32
N CYS A 306 -0.13 -19.04 15.67
CA CYS A 306 1.06 -19.84 15.97
C CYS A 306 1.18 -20.26 17.44
N GLN A 307 0.35 -19.74 18.33
CA GLN A 307 0.48 -19.99 19.78
C GLN A 307 0.03 -21.39 20.20
N LYS A 308 -0.97 -21.95 19.50
CA LYS A 308 -1.57 -23.26 19.82
C LYS A 308 -1.93 -24.01 18.56
N PRO A 309 -1.91 -25.38 18.58
CA PRO A 309 -2.48 -26.15 17.50
C PRO A 309 -3.95 -25.77 17.26
N GLN A 310 -4.35 -25.77 16.01
CA GLN A 310 -5.73 -25.45 15.66
C GLN A 310 -6.72 -26.51 16.21
N ILE A 311 -7.89 -26.05 16.59
CA ILE A 311 -9.00 -26.89 17.01
C ILE A 311 -9.90 -27.23 15.80
N SER A 312 -10.08 -26.25 14.92
CA SER A 312 -10.88 -26.37 13.68
C SER A 312 -10.13 -25.77 12.52
N ILE A 313 -10.47 -26.14 11.30
CA ILE A 313 -9.93 -25.58 10.08
C ILE A 313 -10.29 -24.08 9.99
N PHE A 314 -9.34 -23.24 9.66
CA PHE A 314 -9.51 -21.78 9.60
C PHE A 314 -9.00 -21.16 8.31
N SER A 315 -8.31 -21.91 7.45
CA SER A 315 -7.79 -21.44 6.16
C SER A 315 -7.80 -22.54 5.12
N HIS A 316 -7.60 -22.19 3.84
CA HIS A 316 -7.54 -23.14 2.73
C HIS A 316 -6.19 -23.85 2.62
N ASN A 317 -5.10 -23.17 2.93
CA ASN A 317 -3.73 -23.61 2.60
C ASN A 317 -2.84 -23.93 3.81
N ILE A 318 -3.22 -23.53 5.01
CA ILE A 318 -2.39 -23.72 6.22
C ILE A 318 -3.16 -24.53 7.26
N SER A 319 -2.49 -25.50 7.85
CA SER A 319 -2.94 -26.22 9.06
C SER A 319 -1.86 -26.12 10.13
N ILE A 320 -2.25 -25.67 11.35
CA ILE A 320 -1.36 -25.57 12.50
C ILE A 320 -1.59 -26.77 13.42
N LEU A 321 -0.65 -27.70 13.43
CA LEU A 321 -0.76 -28.98 14.09
C LEU A 321 0.33 -29.16 15.16
N LYS A 322 0.18 -30.17 16.03
CA LYS A 322 1.31 -30.66 16.83
C LYS A 322 2.30 -31.37 15.92
N PRO A 323 3.60 -31.25 16.14
CA PRO A 323 4.60 -32.00 15.35
C PRO A 323 4.57 -33.51 15.63
N TYR A 324 4.06 -33.94 16.79
CA TYR A 324 3.99 -35.35 17.21
C TYR A 324 2.64 -35.69 17.82
N TYR A 325 2.13 -36.90 17.51
CA TYR A 325 0.92 -37.46 18.07
C TYR A 325 1.20 -38.84 18.67
N GLU A 326 0.42 -39.24 19.67
CA GLU A 326 0.39 -40.57 20.29
C GLU A 326 -0.90 -41.29 19.87
N GLY A 327 -0.95 -42.61 20.00
CA GLY A 327 -2.11 -43.42 19.63
C GLY A 327 -1.86 -44.34 18.42
N SER A 328 -2.91 -45.00 17.96
CA SER A 328 -2.85 -45.80 16.75
C SER A 328 -2.74 -44.92 15.49
N ARG A 329 -2.29 -45.54 14.39
CA ARG A 329 -2.22 -44.84 13.09
C ARG A 329 -3.58 -44.35 12.63
N GLU A 330 -4.64 -45.15 12.86
CA GLU A 330 -5.99 -44.83 12.43
C GLU A 330 -6.61 -43.68 13.22
N GLU A 331 -6.38 -43.64 14.53
CA GLU A 331 -6.82 -42.51 15.38
C GLU A 331 -6.18 -41.21 14.92
N VAL A 332 -4.87 -41.21 14.67
CA VAL A 332 -4.17 -40.00 14.21
C VAL A 332 -4.65 -39.56 12.81
N LEU A 333 -4.86 -40.51 11.87
CA LEU A 333 -5.41 -40.17 10.54
C LEU A 333 -6.81 -39.58 10.64
N THR A 334 -7.67 -40.15 11.50
CA THR A 334 -9.02 -39.62 11.73
C THR A 334 -8.99 -38.20 12.29
N LEU A 335 -8.03 -37.90 13.15
CA LEU A 335 -7.84 -36.55 13.68
C LEU A 335 -7.33 -35.60 12.59
N LEU A 336 -6.35 -36.01 11.79
CA LEU A 336 -5.82 -35.21 10.69
C LEU A 336 -6.89 -34.89 9.63
N ALA A 337 -7.75 -35.84 9.30
CA ALA A 337 -8.86 -35.63 8.36
C ALA A 337 -9.82 -34.51 8.81
N LYS A 338 -9.96 -34.28 10.12
CA LYS A 338 -10.79 -33.20 10.67
C LYS A 338 -10.06 -31.84 10.75
N GLN A 339 -8.74 -31.84 10.59
CA GLN A 339 -7.91 -30.64 10.78
C GLN A 339 -7.26 -30.14 9.49
N ILE A 340 -7.18 -30.94 8.43
CA ILE A 340 -6.53 -30.59 7.18
C ILE A 340 -7.60 -30.28 6.13
N PRO A 341 -7.68 -29.04 5.60
CA PRO A 341 -8.71 -28.64 4.64
C PRO A 341 -8.61 -29.34 3.27
N TRP A 342 -7.43 -29.81 2.91
CA TRP A 342 -7.15 -30.54 1.65
C TRP A 342 -6.99 -32.05 1.84
N PHE A 343 -7.43 -32.62 2.97
CA PHE A 343 -7.21 -34.01 3.29
C PHE A 343 -7.77 -34.97 2.22
N ASP A 344 -8.94 -34.67 1.69
CA ASP A 344 -9.62 -35.50 0.67
C ASP A 344 -8.94 -35.46 -0.71
N LEU A 345 -8.02 -34.53 -0.93
CA LEU A 345 -7.22 -34.43 -2.17
C LEU A 345 -5.93 -35.22 -2.08
N ILE A 346 -5.56 -35.72 -0.90
CA ILE A 346 -4.32 -36.47 -0.69
C ILE A 346 -4.55 -37.93 -1.16
N ASP A 347 -3.66 -38.40 -2.02
CA ASP A 347 -3.70 -39.81 -2.44
C ASP A 347 -3.51 -40.74 -1.23
N LYS A 348 -4.24 -41.84 -1.21
CA LYS A 348 -4.22 -42.81 -0.10
C LYS A 348 -2.84 -43.45 0.10
N THR A 349 -2.00 -43.46 -0.90
CA THR A 349 -0.63 -43.96 -0.86
C THR A 349 0.38 -42.94 -0.31
N THR A 350 0.00 -41.65 -0.27
CA THR A 350 0.87 -40.58 0.25
C THR A 350 1.01 -40.72 1.78
N PRO A 351 2.22 -40.90 2.31
CA PRO A 351 2.44 -40.99 3.74
C PRO A 351 2.34 -39.61 4.40
N LEU A 352 1.49 -39.48 5.42
CA LEU A 352 1.27 -38.23 6.16
C LEU A 352 1.99 -38.20 7.51
N MET A 353 2.61 -39.30 7.90
CA MET A 353 3.31 -39.41 9.17
C MET A 353 4.35 -40.53 9.16
N GLN A 354 5.33 -40.44 10.05
CA GLN A 354 6.36 -41.44 10.27
C GLN A 354 6.39 -41.87 11.74
N ARG A 355 6.69 -43.15 12.00
CA ARG A 355 6.88 -43.67 13.36
C ARG A 355 8.23 -43.22 13.88
N VAL A 356 8.25 -42.55 15.02
CA VAL A 356 9.46 -42.14 15.76
C VAL A 356 9.31 -42.60 17.23
N GLY A 357 9.92 -43.71 17.57
CA GLY A 357 9.68 -44.34 18.86
C GLY A 357 8.24 -44.76 19.04
N ASN A 358 7.58 -44.29 20.11
CA ASN A 358 6.17 -44.54 20.39
C ASN A 358 5.22 -43.47 19.86
N LYS A 359 5.72 -42.44 19.12
CA LYS A 359 4.92 -41.32 18.58
C LYS A 359 4.92 -41.31 17.05
N TRP A 360 3.99 -40.60 16.48
CA TRP A 360 3.89 -40.28 15.05
C TRP A 360 4.38 -38.86 14.82
N LYS A 361 5.50 -38.72 14.08
CA LYS A 361 5.92 -37.44 13.53
C LYS A 361 5.06 -37.12 12.33
N ILE A 362 4.41 -35.96 12.33
CA ILE A 362 3.51 -35.51 11.25
C ILE A 362 4.33 -34.89 10.12
N GLY A 363 3.86 -35.09 8.89
CA GLY A 363 4.43 -34.57 7.66
C GLY A 363 4.74 -35.68 6.65
N THR A 364 4.60 -35.34 5.35
CA THR A 364 4.99 -36.22 4.26
C THR A 364 6.52 -36.32 4.22
N PRO A 365 7.09 -37.52 4.29
CA PRO A 365 8.56 -37.70 4.37
C PRO A 365 9.29 -37.17 3.16
N LYS A 366 10.45 -36.56 3.36
CA LYS A 366 11.31 -36.07 2.25
C LYS A 366 11.73 -37.18 1.31
N SER A 367 11.94 -38.40 1.82
CA SER A 367 12.31 -39.57 1.01
C SER A 367 11.24 -40.00 0.02
N TYR A 368 9.96 -39.83 0.37
CA TYR A 368 8.84 -40.14 -0.54
C TYR A 368 8.83 -39.20 -1.76
N LEU A 369 9.29 -38.00 -1.61
CA LEU A 369 9.22 -36.94 -2.61
C LEU A 369 10.20 -37.11 -3.78
N PHE A 370 11.17 -37.99 -3.68
CA PHE A 370 12.14 -38.23 -4.75
C PHE A 370 11.49 -38.66 -6.07
N ASN A 371 10.34 -39.37 -5.99
CA ASN A 371 9.60 -39.87 -7.14
C ASN A 371 8.24 -39.19 -7.34
N HIS A 372 7.85 -38.23 -6.47
CA HIS A 372 6.48 -37.69 -6.35
C HIS A 372 6.51 -36.18 -6.10
N SER A 373 7.23 -35.44 -6.94
CA SER A 373 7.54 -34.01 -6.71
C SER A 373 6.33 -33.07 -6.76
N GLN A 374 5.23 -33.48 -7.39
CA GLN A 374 4.02 -32.67 -7.57
C GLN A 374 2.81 -33.18 -6.76
N GLU A 375 3.01 -34.10 -5.86
CA GLU A 375 1.89 -34.63 -5.07
C GLU A 375 1.38 -33.67 -4.01
N ILE A 376 0.09 -33.82 -3.73
CA ILE A 376 -0.57 -33.17 -2.58
C ILE A 376 -0.26 -34.00 -1.34
N GLY A 377 0.22 -33.35 -0.31
CA GLY A 377 0.62 -34.01 0.94
C GLY A 377 0.52 -33.09 2.14
N LEU A 378 1.39 -33.31 3.10
CA LEU A 378 1.47 -32.51 4.31
C LEU A 378 2.91 -32.03 4.49
N PHE A 379 3.19 -30.82 3.99
CA PHE A 379 4.54 -30.26 3.94
C PHE A 379 4.70 -29.14 4.95
N GLU A 380 5.86 -29.09 5.60
CA GLU A 380 6.17 -28.02 6.56
C GLU A 380 6.13 -26.66 5.85
N ALA A 381 5.36 -25.72 6.42
CA ALA A 381 5.34 -24.31 6.04
C ALA A 381 6.12 -23.47 7.06
N GLU A 382 6.67 -22.36 6.59
CA GLU A 382 7.44 -21.45 7.44
C GLU A 382 6.55 -20.58 8.34
N THR A 383 5.26 -20.51 8.06
CA THR A 383 4.26 -19.67 8.75
C THR A 383 4.40 -19.68 10.27
N CYS A 384 4.50 -20.86 10.87
CA CYS A 384 4.71 -21.02 12.32
C CYS A 384 5.79 -22.06 12.58
N GLN A 385 6.87 -21.64 13.22
CA GLN A 385 7.97 -22.52 13.62
C GLN A 385 8.23 -22.34 15.11
N ASN A 386 7.66 -23.23 15.93
CA ASN A 386 7.95 -23.29 17.36
C ASN A 386 7.93 -24.75 17.86
N ASN A 387 8.35 -24.97 19.10
CA ASN A 387 8.48 -26.33 19.67
C ASN A 387 7.14 -27.03 19.89
N SER A 388 6.03 -26.31 19.98
CA SER A 388 4.71 -26.85 20.31
C SER A 388 3.77 -26.95 19.12
N THR A 389 4.03 -26.19 18.05
CA THR A 389 3.21 -26.13 16.85
C THR A 389 4.07 -26.13 15.59
N GLN A 390 3.53 -26.72 14.53
CA GLN A 390 4.13 -26.71 13.21
C GLN A 390 3.04 -26.37 12.19
N ALA A 391 3.34 -25.43 11.29
CA ALA A 391 2.49 -25.13 10.15
C ALA A 391 2.74 -26.13 9.02
N PHE A 392 1.67 -26.57 8.38
CA PHE A 392 1.71 -27.43 7.21
C PHE A 392 0.92 -26.82 6.05
N LYS A 393 1.36 -27.14 4.82
CA LYS A 393 0.74 -26.72 3.55
C LYS A 393 0.58 -27.92 2.61
N PRO A 394 -0.29 -27.82 1.56
CA PRO A 394 -0.62 -28.96 0.70
C PRO A 394 0.48 -29.35 -0.28
N THR A 395 1.39 -28.48 -0.62
CA THR A 395 2.40 -28.68 -1.68
C THR A 395 3.72 -28.03 -1.36
N ARG A 396 4.79 -28.51 -2.01
CA ARG A 396 6.12 -27.87 -1.98
C ARG A 396 6.32 -26.84 -3.08
N ILE A 397 5.41 -26.76 -4.03
CA ILE A 397 5.51 -25.78 -5.12
C ILE A 397 5.58 -24.37 -4.52
N LYS A 398 6.51 -23.59 -5.05
CA LYS A 398 6.58 -22.17 -4.73
C LYS A 398 5.33 -21.47 -5.27
N ASN A 399 4.83 -20.51 -4.53
CA ASN A 399 3.60 -19.82 -4.88
C ASN A 399 3.55 -18.41 -4.30
N SER A 400 2.59 -17.61 -4.74
CA SER A 400 2.44 -16.20 -4.37
C SER A 400 2.20 -15.96 -2.88
N LEU A 401 1.73 -16.95 -2.10
CA LEU A 401 1.54 -16.81 -0.65
C LEU A 401 2.86 -16.86 0.15
N ARG A 402 3.96 -17.19 -0.53
CA ARG A 402 5.32 -17.18 0.04
C ARG A 402 6.22 -16.16 -0.65
N TYR A 403 6.07 -16.00 -1.96
CA TYR A 403 6.87 -15.14 -2.82
C TYR A 403 5.95 -14.45 -3.81
N TYR A 404 5.85 -13.13 -3.77
CA TYR A 404 4.92 -12.36 -4.61
C TYR A 404 5.13 -12.60 -6.11
N GLU A 405 6.36 -12.87 -6.53
CA GLU A 405 6.74 -13.10 -7.94
C GLU A 405 6.28 -14.46 -8.48
N GLU A 406 5.91 -15.39 -7.59
CA GLU A 406 5.48 -16.73 -7.99
C GLU A 406 3.96 -16.75 -8.27
N PRO A 407 3.47 -17.65 -9.12
CA PRO A 407 2.07 -17.70 -9.48
C PRO A 407 1.16 -18.14 -8.31
N PHE A 408 -0.08 -17.70 -8.33
CA PHE A 408 -1.15 -18.29 -7.54
C PHE A 408 -1.54 -19.64 -8.17
N ILE A 409 -1.20 -20.74 -7.53
CA ILE A 409 -1.22 -22.10 -8.12
C ILE A 409 -2.63 -22.65 -8.30
N GLU A 410 -2.81 -23.54 -9.32
CA GLU A 410 -4.09 -24.16 -9.64
C GLU A 410 -4.71 -24.96 -8.48
N LEU A 411 -3.89 -25.57 -7.63
CA LEU A 411 -4.37 -26.28 -6.45
C LEU A 411 -5.17 -25.33 -5.52
N TYR A 412 -4.74 -24.09 -5.36
CA TYR A 412 -5.44 -23.11 -4.53
C TYR A 412 -6.75 -22.65 -5.16
N LEU A 413 -6.78 -22.51 -6.48
CA LEU A 413 -8.04 -22.29 -7.21
C LEU A 413 -9.00 -23.47 -7.06
N HIS A 414 -8.49 -24.70 -7.06
CA HIS A 414 -9.31 -25.89 -6.82
C HIS A 414 -9.89 -25.92 -5.40
N LEU A 415 -9.09 -25.57 -4.38
CA LEU A 415 -9.57 -25.46 -2.99
C LEU A 415 -10.66 -24.40 -2.84
N LEU A 416 -10.50 -23.26 -3.52
CA LEU A 416 -11.53 -22.22 -3.56
C LEU A 416 -12.82 -22.69 -4.22
N ASN A 417 -12.75 -23.38 -5.37
CA ASN A 417 -13.94 -23.86 -6.07
C ASN A 417 -14.82 -24.74 -5.20
N ASN A 418 -14.20 -25.55 -4.35
CA ASN A 418 -14.93 -26.49 -3.48
C ASN A 418 -15.49 -25.83 -2.21
N ASN A 419 -14.88 -24.73 -1.74
CA ASN A 419 -15.20 -24.14 -0.43
C ASN A 419 -14.99 -22.61 -0.37
N ALA A 420 -15.23 -21.87 -1.45
CA ALA A 420 -14.89 -20.44 -1.58
C ALA A 420 -15.31 -19.57 -0.38
N ASP A 421 -16.38 -19.93 0.27
CA ASP A 421 -17.02 -19.12 1.31
C ASP A 421 -16.64 -19.51 2.73
N LYS A 422 -16.05 -20.70 2.89
CA LYS A 422 -15.95 -21.34 4.21
C LYS A 422 -14.96 -20.64 5.15
N TYR A 423 -13.89 -20.08 4.59
CA TYR A 423 -12.81 -19.46 5.35
C TYR A 423 -12.62 -17.98 5.02
N SER A 424 -13.48 -17.42 4.16
CA SER A 424 -13.43 -16.03 3.79
C SER A 424 -13.45 -15.11 5.00
N MET A 425 -12.68 -14.03 4.95
CA MET A 425 -12.68 -13.03 6.03
C MET A 425 -14.08 -12.45 6.25
N PRO A 426 -14.40 -12.04 7.48
CA PRO A 426 -15.63 -11.31 7.76
C PRO A 426 -15.65 -9.99 7.00
N SER A 427 -16.85 -9.44 6.78
CA SER A 427 -16.98 -8.11 6.18
C SER A 427 -16.31 -7.03 7.03
N TYR A 428 -15.89 -5.92 6.38
CA TYR A 428 -15.27 -4.79 7.08
C TYR A 428 -16.13 -4.19 8.19
N HIS A 429 -17.45 -4.38 8.11
CA HIS A 429 -18.39 -3.95 9.15
C HIS A 429 -18.08 -4.57 10.51
N TYR A 430 -17.60 -5.84 10.50
CA TYR A 430 -17.15 -6.51 11.72
C TYR A 430 -15.92 -5.83 12.34
N ASN A 431 -14.97 -5.41 11.51
CA ASN A 431 -13.78 -4.69 11.99
C ASN A 431 -14.17 -3.35 12.62
N VAL A 432 -15.06 -2.59 11.96
CA VAL A 432 -15.59 -1.34 12.49
C VAL A 432 -16.32 -1.57 13.83
N ALA A 433 -17.20 -2.58 13.89
CA ALA A 433 -17.90 -2.93 15.13
C ALA A 433 -16.93 -3.24 16.28
N LYS A 434 -15.91 -4.07 16.01
CA LYS A 434 -14.85 -4.42 16.97
C LYS A 434 -14.12 -3.19 17.51
N SER A 435 -13.78 -2.24 16.63
CA SER A 435 -13.09 -1.01 17.01
C SER A 435 -13.99 -0.06 17.81
N LEU A 436 -15.29 0.00 17.48
CA LEU A 436 -16.26 0.77 18.25
C LEU A 436 -16.47 0.21 19.66
N PHE A 437 -16.52 -1.11 19.82
CA PHE A 437 -16.59 -1.74 21.15
C PHE A 437 -15.34 -1.44 21.97
N LYS A 438 -14.15 -1.48 21.40
CA LYS A 438 -12.91 -1.08 22.07
C LYS A 438 -12.93 0.38 22.57
N MET A 439 -13.69 1.23 21.90
CA MET A 439 -13.89 2.64 22.27
C MET A 439 -15.09 2.85 23.21
N ASN A 440 -15.69 1.80 23.75
CA ASN A 440 -16.88 1.84 24.61
C ASN A 440 -18.12 2.48 23.92
N LYS A 441 -18.19 2.47 22.59
CA LYS A 441 -19.35 2.94 21.79
C LYS A 441 -20.29 1.78 21.47
N GLU A 442 -20.91 1.21 22.50
CA GLU A 442 -21.67 -0.03 22.44
C GLU A 442 -22.84 -0.02 21.44
N ALA A 443 -23.71 0.98 21.51
CA ALA A 443 -24.88 1.07 20.67
C ALA A 443 -24.50 1.10 19.18
N LEU A 444 -23.52 1.92 18.81
CA LEU A 444 -23.00 1.99 17.45
C LEU A 444 -22.27 0.71 17.06
N GLY A 445 -21.51 0.11 17.97
CA GLY A 445 -20.86 -1.20 17.74
C GLY A 445 -21.87 -2.29 17.42
N LEU A 446 -23.00 -2.35 18.12
CA LEU A 446 -24.09 -3.30 17.82
C LEU A 446 -24.74 -3.05 16.47
N GLU A 447 -24.95 -1.79 16.09
CA GLU A 447 -25.48 -1.44 14.77
C GLU A 447 -24.57 -1.98 13.67
N TRP A 448 -23.26 -1.71 13.78
CA TRP A 448 -22.28 -2.17 12.80
C TRP A 448 -22.09 -3.71 12.78
N LEU A 449 -22.22 -4.35 13.94
CA LEU A 449 -22.22 -5.82 14.02
C LEU A 449 -23.44 -6.41 13.31
N ASN A 450 -24.60 -5.78 13.44
CA ASN A 450 -25.81 -6.20 12.71
C ASN A 450 -25.66 -6.01 11.19
N LYS A 451 -24.96 -4.93 10.74
CA LYS A 451 -24.62 -4.78 9.32
C LYS A 451 -23.69 -5.92 8.85
N ALA A 452 -22.67 -6.27 9.63
CA ALA A 452 -21.80 -7.40 9.35
C ALA A 452 -22.60 -8.70 9.18
N LEU A 453 -23.49 -9.01 10.13
CA LEU A 453 -24.33 -10.23 10.10
C LEU A 453 -25.24 -10.33 8.87
N ARG A 454 -25.74 -9.19 8.37
CA ARG A 454 -26.55 -9.17 7.15
C ARG A 454 -25.75 -9.45 5.89
N ARG A 455 -24.44 -9.26 5.92
CA ARG A 455 -23.52 -9.48 4.80
C ARG A 455 -22.99 -10.90 4.73
N GLU A 456 -23.04 -11.65 5.83
CA GLU A 456 -22.68 -13.07 5.87
C GLU A 456 -23.87 -13.89 5.34
N ILE A 457 -23.73 -14.50 4.17
CA ILE A 457 -24.86 -14.85 3.27
C ILE A 457 -25.47 -16.24 3.50
N SER A 458 -24.81 -17.17 4.23
CA SER A 458 -25.39 -18.49 4.42
C SER A 458 -26.19 -18.63 5.72
N THR A 459 -27.22 -19.50 5.72
CA THR A 459 -27.97 -19.82 6.93
C THR A 459 -27.12 -20.51 8.00
N THR A 460 -26.11 -21.26 7.58
CA THR A 460 -25.12 -21.89 8.46
C THR A 460 -24.20 -20.82 9.09
N ASP A 461 -23.77 -19.86 8.28
CA ASP A 461 -22.98 -18.72 8.75
C ASP A 461 -23.77 -17.80 9.69
N ARG A 462 -25.10 -17.70 9.53
CA ARG A 462 -25.96 -16.95 10.49
C ARG A 462 -25.99 -17.57 11.87
N ILE A 463 -25.96 -18.88 11.97
CA ILE A 463 -25.95 -19.60 13.27
C ILE A 463 -24.56 -19.50 13.89
N GLU A 464 -23.49 -19.70 13.11
CA GLU A 464 -22.10 -19.49 13.56
C GLU A 464 -21.82 -18.05 13.95
N ASN A 465 -22.37 -17.10 13.21
CA ASN A 465 -22.26 -15.68 13.51
C ASN A 465 -23.08 -15.25 14.71
N LYS A 466 -24.24 -15.88 14.96
CA LYS A 466 -24.96 -15.72 16.22
C LYS A 466 -24.12 -16.22 17.41
N ASN A 467 -23.41 -17.32 17.21
CA ASN A 467 -22.45 -17.84 18.19
C ASN A 467 -21.21 -16.95 18.31
N LYS A 468 -20.74 -16.32 17.22
CA LYS A 468 -19.67 -15.30 17.23
C LYS A 468 -20.12 -14.01 17.96
N VAL A 469 -21.38 -13.60 17.82
CA VAL A 469 -21.96 -12.46 18.58
C VAL A 469 -22.04 -12.80 20.07
N THR A 470 -22.46 -14.01 20.41
CA THR A 470 -22.48 -14.48 21.81
C THR A 470 -21.04 -14.57 22.36
N ARG A 471 -20.09 -15.02 21.56
CA ARG A 471 -18.65 -15.03 21.86
C ARG A 471 -18.08 -13.60 22.02
N TYR A 472 -18.57 -12.67 21.21
CA TYR A 472 -18.19 -11.25 21.27
C TYR A 472 -18.70 -10.59 22.56
N ASN A 473 -19.92 -10.89 22.99
CA ASN A 473 -20.42 -10.46 24.28
C ASN A 473 -19.61 -11.03 25.47
N LYS A 474 -19.08 -12.25 25.32
CA LYS A 474 -18.15 -12.84 26.32
C LYS A 474 -16.76 -12.20 26.32
N ILE A 475 -16.22 -11.85 25.16
CA ILE A 475 -14.95 -11.11 25.05
C ILE A 475 -15.06 -9.70 25.69
N LYS A 476 -16.22 -9.09 25.60
CA LYS A 476 -16.54 -7.81 26.26
C LYS A 476 -16.53 -7.92 27.77
N LEU A 477 -16.91 -9.07 28.32
CA LEU A 477 -16.98 -9.30 29.76
C LEU A 477 -15.64 -9.77 30.37
N GLY A 478 -14.55 -9.76 29.58
CA GLY A 478 -13.22 -10.16 30.07
C GLY A 478 -13.05 -11.66 30.31
N GLU A 479 -13.93 -12.50 29.77
CA GLU A 479 -13.93 -13.96 29.95
C GLU A 479 -13.08 -14.72 28.90
N TYR A 480 -12.15 -14.00 28.17
CA TYR A 480 -11.17 -14.62 27.26
C TYR A 480 -9.85 -13.87 27.26
#